data_fdf7540d66f055496678f6c205ff78ea
#
_entry.id   fdf7540d66f055496678f6c205ff78ea
#
_cell.length_a   1.000
_cell.length_b   1.000
_cell.length_c   1.000
_cell.angle_alpha   90.00
_cell.angle_beta   90.00
_cell.angle_gamma   90.00
#
_symmetry.space_group_name_H-M   'P 1'
#
loop_
_entity.id
_entity.type
_entity.pdbx_description
1 polymer ?
#
loop_
_entity_poly.entity_id
_entity_poly.type
_entity_poly.pdbx_seq_one_letter_code
_entity_poly.pdbx_strand_id
1 'polypeptide(L)'
;RDTDRSRGLGDVYKRQMLSFRSSPYGSTSHAIANQNAFNTFWNGQSLFYSSGHHTSFTDIHGVYCHRATRAHNTILVNGMGQRIGTEGYGWIPRYYVSDNISYVAGDASNAYGKVISPLWLLRGKQSNLEFSPENGWDDTSLKIFRRHIVTLGKSGYSFIYDELEAEEPVTWSYQLHTVTNPMNVNKTREYVHIRATSKDGASDAYLFSSGTLETDTTSRFFVPAVNWLRADEKGHFAPYPNHWHFTATSDKQKVYRFATIVYTHAKENDAENAQAAPRKLKDGSIQIGDWNIKANISTAGKPSFEVRNTRKDCDASISYKDYGATVIHDNGKKTELKDEVPELEI
;
A
#
# COMPACT_ATOMS: atom_id res chain seq x y z
N ARG A 1 9.42 7.03 39.51
CA ARG A 1 10.07 7.26 38.15
C ARG A 1 9.63 6.25 37.11
N ASP A 2 9.28 5.02 37.47
CA ASP A 2 8.83 3.99 36.53
C ASP A 2 7.37 4.17 36.06
N THR A 3 6.55 4.84 36.86
CA THR A 3 5.15 5.13 36.52
C THR A 3 5.00 6.12 35.34
N ASP A 4 5.94 7.05 35.18
CA ASP A 4 5.89 8.00 34.06
C ASP A 4 6.33 7.36 32.73
N ARG A 5 7.22 6.35 32.78
CA ARG A 5 7.58 5.56 31.59
C ARG A 5 6.44 4.65 31.13
N SER A 6 5.71 4.06 32.07
CA SER A 6 4.54 3.23 31.73
C SER A 6 3.36 4.03 31.19
N ARG A 7 3.18 5.30 31.61
CA ARG A 7 2.18 6.20 31.04
C ARG A 7 2.53 6.59 29.61
N GLY A 8 3.80 6.88 29.30
CA GLY A 8 4.25 7.16 27.94
C GLY A 8 4.09 5.98 27.00
N LEU A 9 4.37 4.76 27.45
CA LEU A 9 4.16 3.53 26.70
C LEU A 9 2.66 3.21 26.50
N GLY A 10 1.80 3.48 27.48
CA GLY A 10 0.35 3.29 27.37
C GLY A 10 -0.26 4.13 26.26
N ASP A 11 0.16 5.38 26.11
CA ASP A 11 -0.31 6.27 25.03
C ASP A 11 0.25 5.90 23.65
N VAL A 12 1.46 5.33 23.58
CA VAL A 12 2.06 4.86 22.32
C VAL A 12 1.30 3.66 21.78
N TYR A 13 0.83 2.76 22.61
CA TYR A 13 0.09 1.56 22.21
C TYR A 13 -1.37 1.82 21.80
N LYS A 14 -1.95 2.95 22.16
CA LYS A 14 -3.32 3.34 21.76
C LYS A 14 -3.35 4.21 20.50
N ARG A 15 -2.34 4.10 19.64
CA ARG A 15 -2.23 4.92 18.43
C ARG A 15 -2.39 4.07 17.18
N GLN A 16 -2.98 4.71 16.19
CA GLN A 16 -2.94 4.26 14.81
C GLN A 16 -1.55 4.48 14.23
N MET A 17 -1.15 3.62 13.31
CA MET A 17 0.07 3.79 12.52
C MET A 17 -0.21 3.37 11.09
N LEU A 18 0.27 4.16 10.14
CA LEU A 18 0.44 3.76 8.75
C LEU A 18 1.95 3.72 8.48
N SER A 19 2.47 2.58 8.07
CA SER A 19 3.84 2.46 7.59
C SER A 19 3.87 2.44 6.08
N PHE A 20 4.89 3.05 5.48
CA PHE A 20 5.11 3.10 4.06
C PHE A 20 6.56 2.79 3.73
N ARG A 21 6.78 2.08 2.63
CA ARG A 21 8.12 1.75 2.17
C ARG A 21 8.31 2.11 0.70
N SER A 22 9.35 2.89 0.44
CA SER A 22 10.00 3.03 -0.86
C SER A 22 11.48 3.25 -0.58
N SER A 23 12.36 2.44 -1.17
CA SER A 23 13.78 2.37 -0.79
C SER A 23 14.67 2.45 -2.01
N PRO A 24 15.72 3.31 -2.02
CA PRO A 24 16.65 3.45 -3.14
C PRO A 24 17.54 2.21 -3.33
N TYR A 25 17.60 1.35 -2.32
CA TYR A 25 18.37 0.13 -2.40
C TYR A 25 17.50 -1.07 -2.10
N GLY A 26 17.39 -1.99 -3.05
CA GLY A 26 16.94 -3.33 -2.74
C GLY A 26 17.95 -4.01 -1.81
N SER A 27 17.52 -5.02 -1.08
CA SER A 27 18.43 -5.88 -0.33
C SER A 27 18.93 -7.01 -1.22
N THR A 28 20.23 -7.34 -1.15
CA THR A 28 20.77 -8.47 -1.91
C THR A 28 20.14 -9.80 -1.49
N SER A 29 20.32 -10.23 -0.25
CA SER A 29 19.88 -11.55 0.20
C SER A 29 18.54 -11.57 0.92
N HIS A 30 18.13 -10.45 1.51
CA HIS A 30 16.84 -10.30 2.21
C HIS A 30 15.84 -9.46 1.40
N ALA A 31 15.97 -9.44 0.08
CA ALA A 31 15.09 -8.69 -0.80
C ALA A 31 13.62 -9.07 -0.62
N ILE A 32 12.78 -8.06 -0.57
CA ILE A 32 11.32 -8.17 -0.61
C ILE A 32 10.83 -7.18 -1.66
N ALA A 33 10.02 -7.66 -2.60
CA ALA A 33 9.50 -6.88 -3.72
C ALA A 33 8.24 -6.10 -3.31
N ASN A 34 8.41 -5.07 -2.46
CA ASN A 34 7.31 -4.33 -1.83
C ASN A 34 7.49 -2.80 -1.85
N GLN A 35 8.09 -2.28 -2.92
CA GLN A 35 8.19 -0.83 -3.10
C GLN A 35 6.77 -0.22 -3.22
N ASN A 36 6.61 0.96 -2.64
CA ASN A 36 5.32 1.65 -2.51
C ASN A 36 4.24 0.84 -1.78
N ALA A 37 4.60 -0.15 -0.95
CA ALA A 37 3.65 -0.83 -0.09
C ALA A 37 3.41 -0.05 1.21
N PHE A 38 2.18 -0.15 1.73
CA PHE A 38 1.81 0.40 3.03
C PHE A 38 1.19 -0.66 3.93
N ASN A 39 1.26 -0.47 5.23
CA ASN A 39 0.56 -1.28 6.22
C ASN A 39 -0.12 -0.38 7.25
N THR A 40 -1.19 -0.87 7.87
CA THR A 40 -1.93 -0.16 8.92
C THR A 40 -1.96 -0.96 10.22
N PHE A 41 -1.94 -0.24 11.34
CA PHE A 41 -1.89 -0.83 12.66
C PHE A 41 -2.77 -0.05 13.64
N TRP A 42 -3.34 -0.78 14.60
CA TRP A 42 -4.00 -0.21 15.77
C TRP A 42 -3.50 -0.90 17.02
N ASN A 43 -3.04 -0.14 18.01
CA ASN A 43 -2.50 -0.68 19.28
C ASN A 43 -1.44 -1.79 19.07
N GLY A 44 -0.56 -1.64 18.07
CA GLY A 44 0.44 -2.64 17.72
C GLY A 44 -0.09 -3.88 16.99
N GLN A 45 -1.41 -3.98 16.78
CA GLN A 45 -2.02 -5.07 16.01
C GLN A 45 -2.10 -4.70 14.53
N SER A 46 -1.64 -5.60 13.66
CA SER A 46 -1.72 -5.41 12.21
C SER A 46 -3.17 -5.49 11.71
N LEU A 47 -3.50 -4.62 10.76
CA LEU A 47 -4.78 -4.57 10.06
C LEU A 47 -4.58 -4.88 8.58
N PHE A 48 -4.42 -3.89 7.69
CA PHE A 48 -3.87 -4.18 6.37
C PHE A 48 -2.37 -4.43 6.51
N TYR A 49 -1.95 -5.66 6.25
CA TYR A 49 -0.57 -6.08 6.50
C TYR A 49 -0.10 -7.09 5.46
N SER A 50 1.18 -7.05 5.13
CA SER A 50 1.81 -7.98 4.19
C SER A 50 1.56 -9.44 4.57
N SER A 51 1.23 -10.26 3.59
CA SER A 51 0.92 -11.68 3.77
C SER A 51 2.17 -12.56 3.55
N GLY A 52 1.97 -13.87 3.66
CA GLY A 52 3.02 -14.88 3.49
C GLY A 52 3.84 -15.12 4.74
N HIS A 53 4.52 -16.25 4.76
CA HIS A 53 5.37 -16.68 5.87
C HIS A 53 6.83 -16.71 5.42
N HIS A 54 7.71 -16.23 6.29
CA HIS A 54 9.14 -16.35 6.06
C HIS A 54 9.58 -17.78 6.43
N THR A 55 9.58 -18.66 5.42
CA THR A 55 9.98 -20.07 5.58
C THR A 55 11.49 -20.24 5.42
N SER A 56 12.01 -20.02 4.23
CA SER A 56 13.44 -19.97 3.96
C SER A 56 13.75 -19.16 2.69
N PHE A 57 15.02 -18.95 2.38
CA PHE A 57 15.45 -18.24 1.15
C PHE A 57 15.30 -19.05 -0.12
N THR A 58 15.21 -20.37 0.01
CA THR A 58 15.11 -21.33 -1.10
C THR A 58 13.79 -22.10 -1.07
N ASP A 59 12.87 -21.72 -0.19
CA ASP A 59 11.53 -22.28 -0.12
C ASP A 59 10.61 -21.59 -1.12
N ILE A 60 9.82 -22.37 -1.86
CA ILE A 60 8.92 -21.88 -2.90
C ILE A 60 7.95 -20.84 -2.35
N HIS A 61 7.33 -21.10 -1.18
CA HIS A 61 6.43 -20.13 -0.54
C HIS A 61 7.18 -18.86 -0.15
N GLY A 62 8.39 -18.99 0.40
CA GLY A 62 9.23 -17.86 0.78
C GLY A 62 9.51 -16.92 -0.38
N VAL A 63 9.70 -17.45 -1.59
CA VAL A 63 9.95 -16.64 -2.79
C VAL A 63 8.66 -16.18 -3.46
N TYR A 64 7.74 -17.09 -3.79
CA TYR A 64 6.54 -16.77 -4.58
C TYR A 64 5.41 -16.06 -3.79
N CYS A 65 5.42 -16.15 -2.46
CA CYS A 65 4.41 -15.51 -1.63
C CYS A 65 5.00 -14.44 -0.72
N HIS A 66 5.88 -14.81 0.23
CA HIS A 66 6.34 -13.84 1.22
C HIS A 66 7.18 -12.69 0.63
N ARG A 67 8.04 -12.96 -0.37
CA ARG A 67 8.91 -11.94 -0.98
C ARG A 67 8.34 -11.29 -2.22
N ALA A 68 7.37 -11.92 -2.85
CA ALA A 68 6.78 -11.43 -4.09
C ALA A 68 5.78 -10.29 -3.83
N THR A 69 5.66 -9.39 -4.76
CA THR A 69 4.75 -8.23 -4.72
C THR A 69 3.30 -8.59 -4.41
N ARG A 70 2.87 -9.79 -4.83
CA ARG A 70 1.52 -10.32 -4.57
C ARG A 70 1.19 -10.53 -3.08
N ALA A 71 2.17 -10.42 -2.19
CA ALA A 71 1.97 -10.50 -0.75
C ALA A 71 1.85 -9.13 -0.05
N HIS A 72 1.90 -8.05 -0.80
CA HIS A 72 2.05 -6.71 -0.24
C HIS A 72 0.94 -5.75 -0.72
N ASN A 73 0.61 -4.76 0.10
CA ASN A 73 -0.42 -3.76 -0.18
C ASN A 73 0.10 -2.72 -1.19
N THR A 74 0.24 -3.13 -2.43
CA THR A 74 0.77 -2.34 -3.55
C THR A 74 0.08 -2.74 -4.85
N ILE A 75 0.69 -2.48 -6.00
CA ILE A 75 0.10 -2.69 -7.33
C ILE A 75 0.77 -3.89 -8.03
N LEU A 76 -0.01 -4.66 -8.81
CA LEU A 76 0.52 -5.54 -9.86
C LEU A 76 0.18 -4.96 -11.24
N VAL A 77 1.04 -5.21 -12.21
CA VAL A 77 0.89 -4.78 -13.62
C VAL A 77 0.79 -6.03 -14.50
N ASN A 78 -0.34 -6.27 -15.15
CA ASN A 78 -0.64 -7.53 -15.86
C ASN A 78 -0.43 -8.79 -14.98
N GLY A 79 -0.69 -8.68 -13.66
CA GLY A 79 -0.39 -9.75 -12.71
C GLY A 79 1.08 -9.90 -12.34
N MET A 80 1.99 -9.11 -12.97
CA MET A 80 3.43 -9.12 -12.70
C MET A 80 3.77 -8.23 -11.52
N GLY A 81 4.74 -8.67 -10.74
CA GLY A 81 5.29 -7.94 -9.59
C GLY A 81 6.61 -7.25 -9.88
N GLN A 82 7.17 -6.71 -8.81
CA GLN A 82 8.48 -6.07 -8.80
C GLN A 82 9.60 -7.12 -8.82
N ARG A 83 10.76 -6.74 -9.30
CA ARG A 83 11.98 -7.57 -9.29
C ARG A 83 12.38 -7.89 -7.85
N ILE A 84 12.82 -9.12 -7.62
CA ILE A 84 13.49 -9.48 -6.37
C ILE A 84 14.99 -9.25 -6.57
N GLY A 85 15.58 -8.41 -5.73
CA GLY A 85 17.00 -8.04 -5.80
C GLY A 85 17.23 -6.56 -5.60
N THR A 86 18.46 -6.12 -5.78
CA THR A 86 18.87 -4.72 -5.67
C THR A 86 18.30 -3.86 -6.79
N GLU A 87 18.03 -4.48 -7.93
CA GLU A 87 17.55 -3.83 -9.15
C GLU A 87 16.06 -3.44 -9.07
N GLY A 88 15.31 -4.03 -8.10
CA GLY A 88 13.92 -3.70 -7.82
C GLY A 88 13.81 -2.58 -6.78
N TYR A 89 14.16 -1.34 -7.13
CA TYR A 89 14.24 -0.23 -6.20
C TYR A 89 13.15 0.84 -6.44
N GLY A 90 12.90 1.60 -5.39
CA GLY A 90 12.13 2.83 -5.41
C GLY A 90 12.82 3.87 -4.52
N TRP A 91 12.24 5.05 -4.38
CA TRP A 91 12.71 6.08 -3.44
C TRP A 91 11.56 6.96 -2.97
N ILE A 92 11.86 7.82 -1.99
CA ILE A 92 10.92 8.83 -1.49
C ILE A 92 11.42 10.20 -1.96
N PRO A 93 10.93 10.70 -3.13
CA PRO A 93 11.36 11.98 -3.68
C PRO A 93 10.84 13.20 -2.89
N ARG A 94 9.77 13.05 -2.11
CA ARG A 94 9.15 14.14 -1.36
C ARG A 94 8.59 13.66 -0.04
N TYR A 95 8.78 14.45 1.01
CA TYR A 95 8.09 14.26 2.28
C TYR A 95 7.88 15.57 3.02
N TYR A 96 6.87 15.61 3.87
CA TYR A 96 6.57 16.69 4.80
C TYR A 96 5.92 16.13 6.06
N VAL A 97 6.27 16.67 7.22
CA VAL A 97 5.75 16.19 8.50
C VAL A 97 5.33 17.37 9.37
N SER A 98 4.07 17.36 9.82
CA SER A 98 3.56 18.24 10.85
C SER A 98 2.42 17.56 11.64
N ASP A 99 1.94 18.23 12.69
CA ASP A 99 0.79 17.75 13.47
C ASP A 99 -0.55 17.86 12.71
N ASN A 100 -0.66 18.81 11.76
CA ASN A 100 -1.90 19.07 11.04
C ASN A 100 -2.02 18.24 9.76
N ILE A 101 -0.91 18.01 9.07
CA ILE A 101 -0.86 17.29 7.81
C ILE A 101 0.54 16.70 7.60
N SER A 102 0.62 15.45 7.21
CA SER A 102 1.89 14.85 6.79
C SER A 102 1.75 14.28 5.39
N TYR A 103 2.84 14.29 4.66
CA TYR A 103 2.87 13.86 3.27
C TYR A 103 4.12 13.07 2.94
N VAL A 104 3.98 12.05 2.12
CA VAL A 104 5.08 11.31 1.51
C VAL A 104 4.70 10.92 0.09
N ALA A 105 5.63 11.05 -0.84
CA ALA A 105 5.55 10.46 -2.16
C ALA A 105 6.60 9.37 -2.30
N GLY A 106 6.23 8.21 -2.79
CA GLY A 106 7.14 7.15 -3.19
C GLY A 106 7.11 6.96 -4.70
N ASP A 107 8.25 6.71 -5.30
CA ASP A 107 8.39 6.38 -6.71
C ASP A 107 8.96 4.96 -6.83
N ALA A 108 8.19 4.06 -7.44
CA ALA A 108 8.55 2.67 -7.69
C ALA A 108 8.58 2.34 -9.19
N SER A 109 8.75 3.36 -10.04
CA SER A 109 8.75 3.20 -11.51
C SER A 109 9.84 2.23 -12.00
N ASN A 110 10.97 2.16 -11.30
CA ASN A 110 12.07 1.25 -11.63
C ASN A 110 12.00 -0.13 -10.94
N ALA A 111 10.97 -0.36 -10.14
CA ALA A 111 10.90 -1.60 -9.37
C ALA A 111 10.49 -2.82 -10.20
N TYR A 112 9.72 -2.63 -11.27
CA TYR A 112 9.12 -3.71 -12.05
C TYR A 112 10.04 -4.23 -13.16
N GLY A 113 9.81 -5.48 -13.57
CA GLY A 113 10.49 -6.13 -14.65
C GLY A 113 10.99 -7.55 -14.31
N LYS A 114 11.76 -8.15 -15.22
CA LYS A 114 12.37 -9.46 -15.03
C LYS A 114 13.32 -9.49 -13.86
N VAL A 115 13.37 -10.59 -13.13
CA VAL A 115 14.40 -10.83 -12.12
C VAL A 115 15.73 -11.03 -12.83
N ILE A 116 16.70 -10.15 -12.58
CA ILE A 116 18.02 -10.16 -13.19
C ILE A 116 19.15 -10.35 -12.19
N SER A 117 18.86 -10.31 -10.89
CA SER A 117 19.81 -10.53 -9.82
C SER A 117 20.48 -11.90 -9.90
N PRO A 118 21.80 -12.02 -10.08
CA PRO A 118 22.49 -13.31 -10.17
C PRO A 118 22.25 -14.21 -8.95
N LEU A 119 22.17 -13.60 -7.76
CA LEU A 119 21.90 -14.33 -6.53
C LEU A 119 20.50 -14.97 -6.56
N TRP A 120 19.47 -14.22 -6.97
CA TRP A 120 18.09 -14.73 -7.00
C TRP A 120 17.88 -15.72 -8.13
N LEU A 121 18.48 -15.51 -9.29
CA LEU A 121 18.48 -16.50 -10.39
C LEU A 121 19.12 -17.82 -9.97
N LEU A 122 20.25 -17.75 -9.23
CA LEU A 122 20.90 -18.95 -8.67
C LEU A 122 20.00 -19.66 -7.65
N ARG A 123 19.38 -18.93 -6.73
CA ARG A 123 18.43 -19.49 -5.73
C ARG A 123 17.22 -20.12 -6.38
N GLY A 124 16.66 -19.45 -7.40
CA GLY A 124 15.59 -20.00 -8.21
C GLY A 124 15.98 -21.36 -8.79
N LYS A 125 17.09 -21.41 -9.50
CA LYS A 125 17.62 -22.65 -10.11
C LYS A 125 17.83 -23.78 -9.07
N GLN A 126 18.42 -23.45 -7.92
CA GLN A 126 18.64 -24.41 -6.81
C GLN A 126 17.34 -24.97 -6.22
N SER A 127 16.26 -24.22 -6.30
CA SER A 127 14.96 -24.56 -5.71
C SER A 127 13.93 -25.01 -6.75
N ASN A 128 14.33 -25.24 -8.01
CA ASN A 128 13.43 -25.48 -9.14
C ASN A 128 12.36 -24.39 -9.27
N LEU A 129 12.74 -23.13 -9.04
CA LEU A 129 11.89 -21.95 -9.17
C LEU A 129 12.20 -21.26 -10.49
N GLU A 130 11.18 -20.98 -11.27
CA GLU A 130 11.30 -20.19 -12.48
C GLU A 130 10.73 -18.79 -12.26
N PHE A 131 11.52 -17.76 -12.53
CA PHE A 131 11.05 -16.38 -12.57
C PHE A 131 10.48 -16.10 -13.97
N SER A 132 9.24 -16.50 -14.18
CA SER A 132 8.53 -16.45 -15.46
C SER A 132 7.23 -15.65 -15.35
N PRO A 133 6.57 -15.29 -16.48
CA PRO A 133 5.27 -14.61 -16.47
C PRO A 133 4.21 -15.38 -15.69
N GLU A 134 4.16 -16.72 -15.81
CA GLU A 134 3.20 -17.59 -15.12
C GLU A 134 3.37 -17.49 -13.59
N ASN A 135 4.57 -17.19 -13.15
CA ASN A 135 4.93 -17.04 -11.74
C ASN A 135 4.94 -15.58 -11.27
N GLY A 136 4.60 -14.63 -12.17
CA GLY A 136 4.40 -13.23 -11.85
C GLY A 136 5.64 -12.34 -12.00
N TRP A 137 6.58 -12.70 -12.87
CA TRP A 137 7.75 -11.88 -13.20
C TRP A 137 7.99 -11.82 -14.70
N ASP A 138 7.84 -10.63 -15.27
CA ASP A 138 8.23 -10.30 -16.64
C ASP A 138 8.38 -8.78 -16.78
N ASP A 139 8.75 -8.32 -17.96
CA ASP A 139 8.69 -6.91 -18.32
C ASP A 139 7.23 -6.44 -18.36
N THR A 140 6.96 -5.28 -17.79
CA THR A 140 5.59 -4.81 -17.55
C THR A 140 5.23 -3.60 -18.40
N SER A 141 6.16 -3.07 -19.20
CA SER A 141 6.04 -1.78 -19.90
C SER A 141 5.71 -0.59 -18.99
N LEU A 142 5.88 -0.73 -17.66
CA LEU A 142 5.61 0.32 -16.69
C LEU A 142 6.54 1.52 -16.91
N LYS A 143 5.96 2.73 -16.93
CA LYS A 143 6.69 4.01 -16.98
C LYS A 143 6.66 4.73 -15.64
N ILE A 144 5.48 4.82 -15.03
CA ILE A 144 5.25 5.57 -13.81
C ILE A 144 4.46 4.71 -12.83
N PHE A 145 5.00 4.58 -11.62
CA PHE A 145 4.26 4.24 -10.44
C PHE A 145 4.67 5.14 -9.29
N ARG A 146 3.92 6.22 -9.09
CA ARG A 146 4.03 7.09 -7.93
C ARG A 146 2.86 6.89 -7.00
N ARG A 147 3.14 6.77 -5.72
CA ARG A 147 2.14 6.72 -4.65
C ARG A 147 2.33 7.91 -3.73
N HIS A 148 1.30 8.74 -3.64
CA HIS A 148 1.24 9.84 -2.70
C HIS A 148 0.40 9.43 -1.50
N ILE A 149 0.88 9.68 -0.29
CA ILE A 149 0.14 9.44 0.95
C ILE A 149 0.08 10.73 1.73
N VAL A 150 -1.13 11.16 2.04
CA VAL A 150 -1.41 12.33 2.89
C VAL A 150 -2.10 11.85 4.16
N THR A 151 -1.46 12.05 5.31
CA THR A 151 -2.07 11.78 6.61
C THR A 151 -2.77 13.03 7.13
N LEU A 152 -4.04 12.89 7.49
CA LEU A 152 -4.95 14.00 7.77
C LEU A 152 -4.96 14.34 9.27
N GLY A 153 -3.88 14.94 9.76
CA GLY A 153 -3.69 15.28 11.16
C GLY A 153 -3.77 14.05 12.07
N LYS A 154 -4.45 14.20 13.21
CA LYS A 154 -4.66 13.14 14.20
C LYS A 154 -6.01 12.42 14.03
N SER A 155 -6.69 12.58 12.87
CA SER A 155 -8.05 12.11 12.63
C SER A 155 -8.18 10.60 12.39
N GLY A 156 -7.09 9.90 12.13
CA GLY A 156 -7.12 8.50 11.72
C GLY A 156 -7.22 8.27 10.22
N TYR A 157 -7.48 9.33 9.47
CA TYR A 157 -7.60 9.25 8.01
C TYR A 157 -6.26 9.45 7.32
N SER A 158 -6.07 8.68 6.26
CA SER A 158 -5.00 8.89 5.27
C SER A 158 -5.61 8.84 3.87
N PHE A 159 -5.18 9.73 3.01
CA PHE A 159 -5.53 9.73 1.59
C PHE A 159 -4.33 9.22 0.79
N ILE A 160 -4.56 8.23 -0.06
CA ILE A 160 -3.55 7.61 -0.94
C ILE A 160 -3.97 7.89 -2.38
N TYR A 161 -3.05 8.37 -3.19
CA TYR A 161 -3.27 8.61 -4.61
C TYR A 161 -2.17 7.95 -5.43
N ASP A 162 -2.56 7.05 -6.34
CA ASP A 162 -1.65 6.33 -7.22
C ASP A 162 -1.71 6.88 -8.64
N GLU A 163 -0.54 7.26 -9.16
CA GLU A 163 -0.30 7.60 -10.55
C GLU A 163 0.36 6.40 -11.24
N LEU A 164 -0.32 5.89 -12.25
CA LEU A 164 0.11 4.70 -12.98
C LEU A 164 0.11 5.00 -14.48
N GLU A 165 1.24 4.74 -15.13
CA GLU A 165 1.40 4.88 -16.58
C GLU A 165 2.26 3.75 -17.14
N ALA A 166 1.86 3.20 -18.29
CA ALA A 166 2.59 2.18 -19.04
C ALA A 166 2.70 2.55 -20.52
N GLU A 167 3.67 1.98 -21.23
CA GLU A 167 3.84 2.18 -22.67
C GLU A 167 2.71 1.55 -23.47
N GLU A 168 2.25 0.38 -23.02
CA GLU A 168 1.16 -0.37 -23.64
C GLU A 168 -0.01 -0.53 -22.67
N PRO A 169 -1.25 -0.80 -23.16
CA PRO A 169 -2.39 -1.05 -22.29
C PRO A 169 -2.19 -2.29 -21.44
N VAL A 170 -2.23 -2.12 -20.11
CA VAL A 170 -2.04 -3.16 -19.11
C VAL A 170 -3.21 -3.19 -18.13
N THR A 171 -3.40 -4.31 -17.43
CA THR A 171 -4.29 -4.37 -16.27
C THR A 171 -3.54 -3.89 -15.02
N TRP A 172 -4.24 -3.12 -14.18
CA TRP A 172 -3.72 -2.61 -12.92
C TRP A 172 -4.45 -3.30 -11.77
N SER A 173 -3.72 -3.99 -10.90
CA SER A 173 -4.33 -4.70 -9.78
C SER A 173 -3.90 -4.08 -8.46
N TYR A 174 -4.85 -3.46 -7.76
CA TYR A 174 -4.68 -2.95 -6.40
C TYR A 174 -4.85 -4.08 -5.40
N GLN A 175 -3.91 -4.22 -4.46
CA GLN A 175 -3.89 -5.33 -3.52
C GLN A 175 -3.97 -4.87 -2.07
N LEU A 176 -4.75 -5.60 -1.26
CA LEU A 176 -4.78 -5.51 0.19
C LEU A 176 -4.77 -6.90 0.81
N HIS A 177 -4.15 -7.00 1.98
CA HIS A 177 -3.98 -8.26 2.69
C HIS A 177 -4.28 -8.11 4.18
N THR A 178 -4.73 -9.20 4.80
CA THR A 178 -4.83 -9.33 6.25
C THR A 178 -4.29 -10.68 6.70
N VAL A 179 -3.74 -10.74 7.91
CA VAL A 179 -3.14 -11.96 8.47
C VAL A 179 -3.92 -12.52 9.66
N THR A 180 -4.78 -11.72 10.27
CA THR A 180 -5.49 -12.08 11.50
C THR A 180 -6.93 -12.53 11.24
N ASN A 181 -7.68 -11.72 10.48
CA ASN A 181 -9.10 -11.94 10.20
C ASN A 181 -9.40 -11.77 8.71
N PRO A 182 -10.44 -12.42 8.17
CA PRO A 182 -10.92 -12.15 6.81
C PRO A 182 -11.35 -10.69 6.66
N MET A 183 -11.17 -10.16 5.46
CA MET A 183 -11.66 -8.83 5.08
C MET A 183 -13.14 -8.88 4.74
N ASN A 184 -13.88 -7.84 5.13
CA ASN A 184 -15.22 -7.59 4.62
C ASN A 184 -15.12 -6.66 3.42
N VAL A 185 -15.69 -7.07 2.29
CA VAL A 185 -15.68 -6.29 1.03
C VAL A 185 -17.10 -5.96 0.61
N ASN A 186 -17.35 -4.67 0.36
CA ASN A 186 -18.63 -4.16 -0.13
C ASN A 186 -18.40 -3.23 -1.33
N LYS A 187 -19.02 -3.55 -2.45
CA LYS A 187 -18.91 -2.76 -3.68
C LYS A 187 -20.12 -1.85 -3.83
N THR A 188 -19.88 -0.55 -3.89
CA THR A 188 -20.89 0.46 -4.18
C THR A 188 -20.76 0.94 -5.63
N ARG A 189 -21.59 1.91 -6.04
CA ARG A 189 -21.44 2.58 -7.35
C ARG A 189 -20.25 3.54 -7.39
N GLU A 190 -19.78 4.04 -6.26
CA GLU A 190 -18.78 5.08 -6.16
C GLU A 190 -17.39 4.56 -5.76
N TYR A 191 -17.35 3.51 -4.92
CA TYR A 191 -16.10 2.95 -4.40
C TYR A 191 -16.26 1.47 -4.01
N VAL A 192 -15.14 0.80 -3.87
CA VAL A 192 -15.07 -0.50 -3.17
C VAL A 192 -14.65 -0.22 -1.73
N HIS A 193 -15.44 -0.67 -0.76
CA HIS A 193 -15.11 -0.59 0.67
C HIS A 193 -14.54 -1.91 1.13
N ILE A 194 -13.35 -1.88 1.69
CA ILE A 194 -12.65 -3.04 2.23
C ILE A 194 -12.34 -2.75 3.70
N ARG A 195 -12.74 -3.67 4.58
CA ARG A 195 -12.55 -3.53 6.03
C ARG A 195 -11.68 -4.65 6.57
N ALA A 196 -10.57 -4.28 7.21
CA ALA A 196 -9.71 -5.14 8.02
C ALA A 196 -10.02 -4.94 9.50
N THR A 197 -10.01 -6.03 10.29
CA THR A 197 -10.25 -5.96 11.74
C THR A 197 -9.21 -6.75 12.52
N SER A 198 -8.91 -6.27 13.73
CA SER A 198 -8.16 -7.00 14.76
C SER A 198 -9.02 -7.19 16.00
N LYS A 199 -8.42 -7.52 17.14
CA LYS A 199 -9.15 -7.59 18.42
C LYS A 199 -9.76 -6.24 18.79
N ASP A 200 -8.97 -5.17 18.74
CA ASP A 200 -9.31 -3.87 19.31
C ASP A 200 -9.41 -2.75 18.24
N GLY A 201 -9.03 -3.03 16.99
CA GLY A 201 -8.98 -2.03 15.93
C GLY A 201 -9.61 -2.48 14.63
N ALA A 202 -9.90 -1.50 13.80
CA ALA A 202 -10.33 -1.66 12.42
C ALA A 202 -9.62 -0.67 11.48
N SER A 203 -9.50 -1.05 10.23
CA SER A 203 -9.05 -0.16 9.16
C SER A 203 -9.97 -0.33 7.97
N ASP A 204 -10.59 0.75 7.55
CA ASP A 204 -11.50 0.83 6.42
C ASP A 204 -10.77 1.47 5.24
N ALA A 205 -10.72 0.80 4.10
CA ALA A 205 -10.21 1.34 2.85
C ALA A 205 -11.38 1.58 1.88
N TYR A 206 -11.52 2.82 1.43
CA TYR A 206 -12.50 3.23 0.42
C TYR A 206 -11.74 3.49 -0.88
N LEU A 207 -11.80 2.53 -1.79
CA LEU A 207 -11.04 2.54 -3.05
C LEU A 207 -11.89 3.12 -4.18
N PHE A 208 -11.50 4.29 -4.65
CA PHE A 208 -12.02 4.95 -5.87
C PHE A 208 -11.06 4.67 -7.03
N SER A 209 -11.58 4.55 -8.23
CA SER A 209 -10.78 4.20 -9.40
C SER A 209 -11.22 4.93 -10.67
N SER A 210 -10.33 4.93 -11.65
CA SER A 210 -10.58 5.53 -12.97
C SER A 210 -11.70 4.84 -13.76
N GLY A 211 -11.96 3.58 -13.49
CA GLY A 211 -12.95 2.76 -14.21
C GLY A 211 -13.50 1.63 -13.34
N THR A 212 -14.20 0.71 -13.98
CA THR A 212 -14.76 -0.47 -13.32
C THR A 212 -13.63 -1.40 -12.86
N LEU A 213 -13.81 -1.98 -11.68
CA LEU A 213 -12.89 -2.95 -11.10
C LEU A 213 -13.55 -4.32 -11.02
N GLU A 214 -12.84 -5.34 -11.46
CA GLU A 214 -13.11 -6.72 -11.08
C GLU A 214 -12.46 -6.99 -9.73
N THR A 215 -13.21 -7.53 -8.77
CA THR A 215 -12.73 -7.76 -7.40
C THR A 215 -12.74 -9.24 -7.07
N ASP A 216 -11.66 -9.72 -6.49
CA ASP A 216 -11.53 -11.08 -5.97
C ASP A 216 -11.03 -11.06 -4.52
N THR A 217 -11.44 -12.09 -3.76
CA THR A 217 -10.99 -12.30 -2.39
C THR A 217 -10.74 -13.78 -2.15
N THR A 218 -9.53 -14.11 -1.74
CA THR A 218 -9.13 -15.48 -1.46
C THR A 218 -8.39 -15.61 -0.13
N SER A 219 -8.53 -16.76 0.53
CA SER A 219 -7.72 -17.11 1.70
C SER A 219 -6.55 -18.04 1.37
N ARG A 220 -6.29 -18.30 0.09
CA ARG A 220 -5.25 -19.24 -0.34
C ARG A 220 -4.01 -18.49 -0.81
N PHE A 221 -2.86 -19.00 -0.44
CA PHE A 221 -1.60 -18.57 -1.04
C PHE A 221 -1.44 -19.12 -2.45
N PHE A 222 -0.66 -18.42 -3.28
CA PHE A 222 -0.24 -18.92 -4.59
C PHE A 222 0.49 -20.26 -4.48
N VAL A 223 1.35 -20.39 -3.46
CA VAL A 223 1.99 -21.64 -3.02
C VAL A 223 1.74 -21.79 -1.53
N PRO A 224 1.20 -22.92 -1.06
CA PRO A 224 1.00 -23.18 0.38
C PRO A 224 2.31 -23.10 1.17
N ALA A 225 2.25 -22.59 2.39
CA ALA A 225 3.38 -22.59 3.32
C ALA A 225 3.41 -23.86 4.16
N VAL A 226 4.58 -24.46 4.31
CA VAL A 226 4.81 -25.66 5.12
C VAL A 226 5.66 -25.28 6.33
N ASN A 227 5.24 -25.67 7.51
CA ASN A 227 5.96 -25.44 8.74
C ASN A 227 6.94 -26.59 9.04
N TRP A 228 8.15 -26.46 8.55
CA TRP A 228 9.22 -27.44 8.73
C TRP A 228 9.62 -27.72 10.19
N LEU A 229 9.19 -26.87 11.12
CA LEU A 229 9.46 -27.03 12.56
C LEU A 229 8.38 -27.85 13.29
N ARG A 230 7.26 -28.18 12.62
CA ARG A 230 6.14 -28.92 13.19
C ARG A 230 5.80 -30.11 12.31
N ALA A 231 6.39 -31.24 12.62
CA ALA A 231 6.01 -32.52 12.04
C ALA A 231 5.06 -33.27 12.98
N ASP A 232 4.12 -34.04 12.43
CA ASP A 232 3.34 -35.05 13.18
C ASP A 232 4.19 -36.30 13.46
N GLU A 233 3.62 -37.27 14.19
CA GLU A 233 4.28 -38.52 14.51
C GLU A 233 4.67 -39.37 13.29
N LYS A 234 4.08 -39.11 12.12
CA LYS A 234 4.36 -39.73 10.83
C LYS A 234 5.37 -38.98 9.99
N GLY A 235 5.87 -37.83 10.50
CA GLY A 235 6.82 -36.96 9.79
C GLY A 235 6.17 -36.01 8.77
N HIS A 236 4.84 -35.86 8.76
CA HIS A 236 4.18 -34.86 7.93
C HIS A 236 4.25 -33.49 8.56
N PHE A 237 4.67 -32.49 7.80
CA PHE A 237 4.77 -31.12 8.26
C PHE A 237 3.40 -30.43 8.29
N ALA A 238 3.11 -29.71 9.36
CA ALA A 238 1.89 -28.92 9.48
C ALA A 238 1.91 -27.74 8.50
N PRO A 239 0.80 -27.44 7.81
CA PRO A 239 0.72 -26.20 7.04
C PRO A 239 0.67 -24.98 7.97
N TYR A 240 1.19 -23.85 7.50
CA TYR A 240 0.90 -22.57 8.12
C TYR A 240 -0.55 -22.15 7.80
N PRO A 241 -1.20 -21.36 8.68
CA PRO A 241 -2.51 -20.82 8.39
C PRO A 241 -2.47 -19.93 7.15
N ASN A 242 -3.54 -19.96 6.35
CA ASN A 242 -3.70 -19.05 5.22
C ASN A 242 -3.93 -17.61 5.70
N HIS A 243 -3.54 -16.63 4.89
CA HIS A 243 -3.88 -15.22 5.04
C HIS A 243 -4.95 -14.84 4.02
N TRP A 244 -5.56 -13.67 4.15
CA TRP A 244 -6.59 -13.20 3.24
C TRP A 244 -6.01 -12.17 2.29
N HIS A 245 -6.40 -12.28 1.03
CA HIS A 245 -5.93 -11.48 -0.10
C HIS A 245 -7.12 -10.88 -0.80
N PHE A 246 -7.12 -9.58 -0.98
CA PHE A 246 -8.05 -8.84 -1.82
C PHE A 246 -7.30 -8.30 -3.03
N THR A 247 -7.91 -8.42 -4.20
CA THR A 247 -7.40 -7.86 -5.45
C THR A 247 -8.54 -7.13 -6.17
N ALA A 248 -8.26 -5.91 -6.64
CA ALA A 248 -9.15 -5.14 -7.50
C ALA A 248 -8.42 -4.81 -8.79
N THR A 249 -8.88 -5.41 -9.89
CA THR A 249 -8.20 -5.36 -11.20
C THR A 249 -9.00 -4.54 -12.20
N SER A 250 -8.33 -3.62 -12.90
CA SER A 250 -8.90 -2.79 -13.96
C SER A 250 -8.98 -3.53 -15.30
N ASP A 251 -9.78 -2.99 -16.22
CA ASP A 251 -9.59 -3.23 -17.65
C ASP A 251 -8.21 -2.73 -18.10
N LYS A 252 -7.76 -3.17 -19.29
CA LYS A 252 -6.47 -2.73 -19.87
C LYS A 252 -6.49 -1.25 -20.22
N GLN A 253 -5.58 -0.48 -19.62
CA GLN A 253 -5.41 0.95 -19.81
C GLN A 253 -3.92 1.32 -19.76
N LYS A 254 -3.50 2.32 -20.58
CA LYS A 254 -2.13 2.88 -20.49
C LYS A 254 -1.93 3.75 -19.26
N VAL A 255 -2.96 4.51 -18.88
CA VAL A 255 -2.96 5.39 -17.72
C VAL A 255 -4.05 4.95 -16.77
N TYR A 256 -3.74 4.85 -15.49
CA TYR A 256 -4.72 4.54 -14.47
C TYR A 256 -4.47 5.31 -13.19
N ARG A 257 -5.51 5.50 -12.38
CA ARG A 257 -5.41 6.19 -11.10
C ARG A 257 -6.31 5.54 -10.08
N PHE A 258 -5.75 5.33 -8.91
CA PHE A 258 -6.50 4.97 -7.72
C PHE A 258 -6.47 6.13 -6.73
N ALA A 259 -7.58 6.36 -6.06
CA ALA A 259 -7.66 7.22 -4.90
C ALA A 259 -8.25 6.41 -3.75
N THR A 260 -7.50 6.23 -2.68
CA THR A 260 -7.94 5.41 -1.55
C THR A 260 -7.97 6.27 -0.28
N ILE A 261 -9.09 6.25 0.42
CA ILE A 261 -9.17 6.82 1.76
C ILE A 261 -9.07 5.66 2.74
N VAL A 262 -8.10 5.71 3.62
CA VAL A 262 -7.89 4.73 4.68
C VAL A 262 -8.25 5.37 6.01
N TYR A 263 -9.12 4.72 6.79
CA TYR A 263 -9.50 5.14 8.14
C TYR A 263 -9.15 4.05 9.15
N THR A 264 -8.21 4.34 10.05
CA THR A 264 -7.78 3.41 11.08
C THR A 264 -8.24 3.90 12.44
N HIS A 265 -8.95 3.06 13.20
CA HIS A 265 -9.67 3.47 14.41
C HIS A 265 -9.87 2.32 15.41
N ALA A 266 -10.34 2.66 16.63
CA ALA A 266 -10.79 1.67 17.59
C ALA A 266 -12.05 0.94 17.09
N LYS A 267 -12.12 -0.35 17.29
CA LYS A 267 -13.28 -1.17 16.89
C LYS A 267 -14.54 -0.88 17.73
N GLU A 268 -14.36 -0.50 18.98
CA GLU A 268 -15.47 -0.15 19.89
C GLU A 268 -16.28 1.07 19.41
N ASN A 269 -15.72 1.90 18.52
CA ASN A 269 -16.37 3.09 17.98
C ASN A 269 -17.11 2.81 16.65
N ASP A 270 -17.41 1.56 16.32
CA ASP A 270 -17.99 1.19 15.02
C ASP A 270 -19.31 1.91 14.69
N ALA A 271 -20.16 2.21 15.69
CA ALA A 271 -21.42 2.93 15.48
C ALA A 271 -21.20 4.41 15.07
N GLU A 272 -20.20 5.07 15.65
CA GLU A 272 -19.79 6.42 15.28
C GLU A 272 -19.06 6.43 13.94
N ASN A 273 -18.28 5.40 13.67
CA ASN A 273 -17.48 5.25 12.46
C ASN A 273 -18.32 4.92 11.22
N ALA A 274 -19.53 4.37 11.38
CA ALA A 274 -20.47 4.19 10.27
C ALA A 274 -20.89 5.55 9.63
N GLN A 275 -20.82 6.65 10.39
CA GLN A 275 -21.03 8.02 9.90
C GLN A 275 -19.79 8.62 9.22
N ALA A 276 -18.64 7.97 9.35
CA ALA A 276 -17.34 8.43 8.86
C ALA A 276 -17.02 7.99 7.42
N ALA A 277 -17.97 7.36 6.72
CA ALA A 277 -17.78 6.98 5.32
C ALA A 277 -17.60 8.21 4.41
N PRO A 278 -16.78 8.11 3.35
CA PRO A 278 -16.62 9.20 2.39
C PRO A 278 -17.94 9.57 1.72
N ARG A 279 -18.20 10.87 1.61
CA ARG A 279 -19.37 11.40 0.94
C ARG A 279 -18.96 12.22 -0.28
N LYS A 280 -19.36 11.81 -1.46
CA LYS A 280 -19.17 12.57 -2.68
C LYS A 280 -20.07 13.80 -2.70
N LEU A 281 -19.49 14.96 -2.98
CA LEU A 281 -20.21 16.23 -3.10
C LEU A 281 -20.61 16.51 -4.55
N LYS A 282 -21.48 17.53 -4.76
CA LYS A 282 -21.98 17.91 -6.10
C LYS A 282 -20.89 18.35 -7.07
N ASP A 283 -19.80 18.93 -6.56
CA ASP A 283 -18.63 19.36 -7.34
C ASP A 283 -17.64 18.22 -7.65
N GLY A 284 -17.97 17.00 -7.26
CA GLY A 284 -17.16 15.80 -7.46
C GLY A 284 -16.07 15.60 -6.41
N SER A 285 -15.91 16.49 -5.44
CA SER A 285 -15.01 16.30 -4.31
C SER A 285 -15.58 15.30 -3.30
N ILE A 286 -14.73 14.80 -2.41
CA ILE A 286 -15.06 13.83 -1.38
C ILE A 286 -14.88 14.49 -0.02
N GLN A 287 -15.93 14.50 0.78
CA GLN A 287 -15.88 14.93 2.17
C GLN A 287 -15.65 13.73 3.08
N ILE A 288 -14.68 13.85 4.00
CA ILE A 288 -14.40 12.87 5.04
C ILE A 288 -14.01 13.58 6.34
N GLY A 289 -14.83 13.44 7.39
CA GLY A 289 -14.66 14.26 8.60
C GLY A 289 -14.57 15.74 8.24
N ASP A 290 -13.57 16.41 8.78
CA ASP A 290 -13.27 17.84 8.52
C ASP A 290 -12.41 18.05 7.24
N TRP A 291 -12.29 17.09 6.37
CA TRP A 291 -11.44 17.18 5.19
C TRP A 291 -12.23 17.08 3.89
N ASN A 292 -11.87 17.93 2.95
CA ASN A 292 -12.35 17.87 1.57
C ASN A 292 -11.21 17.44 0.66
N ILE A 293 -11.47 16.43 -0.18
CA ILE A 293 -10.51 15.82 -1.10
C ILE A 293 -11.05 15.95 -2.52
N LYS A 294 -10.27 16.57 -3.39
CA LYS A 294 -10.53 16.64 -4.82
C LYS A 294 -9.38 15.98 -5.56
N ALA A 295 -9.64 14.86 -6.23
CA ALA A 295 -8.63 14.11 -6.96
C ALA A 295 -9.08 13.82 -8.38
N ASN A 296 -8.19 14.01 -9.35
CA ASN A 296 -8.44 13.56 -10.70
C ASN A 296 -8.18 12.06 -10.81
N ILE A 297 -9.23 11.26 -10.71
CA ILE A 297 -9.18 9.82 -10.94
C ILE A 297 -9.48 9.43 -12.40
N SER A 298 -9.76 10.39 -13.29
CA SER A 298 -9.97 10.11 -14.72
C SER A 298 -8.66 9.74 -15.40
N THR A 299 -8.71 8.84 -16.35
CA THR A 299 -7.57 8.53 -17.24
C THR A 299 -7.28 9.67 -18.22
N ALA A 300 -8.23 10.59 -18.43
CA ALA A 300 -8.05 11.79 -19.21
C ALA A 300 -7.40 12.90 -18.36
N GLY A 301 -6.55 13.69 -18.99
CA GLY A 301 -5.84 14.79 -18.34
C GLY A 301 -4.71 14.32 -17.43
N LYS A 302 -4.10 15.28 -16.75
CA LYS A 302 -2.91 15.05 -15.92
C LYS A 302 -3.25 14.71 -14.49
N PRO A 303 -2.37 14.02 -13.76
CA PRO A 303 -2.60 13.68 -12.36
C PRO A 303 -2.73 14.96 -11.53
N SER A 304 -3.66 14.97 -10.59
CA SER A 304 -3.81 16.06 -9.65
C SER A 304 -4.66 15.66 -8.44
N PHE A 305 -4.34 16.24 -7.30
CA PHE A 305 -5.21 16.22 -6.13
C PHE A 305 -5.08 17.51 -5.31
N GLU A 306 -6.10 17.81 -4.56
CA GLU A 306 -6.14 18.82 -3.52
C GLU A 306 -6.82 18.21 -2.28
N VAL A 307 -6.20 18.38 -1.12
CA VAL A 307 -6.74 17.98 0.17
C VAL A 307 -6.71 19.20 1.07
N ARG A 308 -7.85 19.55 1.67
CA ARG A 308 -7.98 20.74 2.48
C ARG A 308 -8.79 20.46 3.75
N ASN A 309 -8.32 20.95 4.88
CA ASN A 309 -9.13 20.99 6.09
C ASN A 309 -10.23 22.06 5.96
N THR A 310 -11.45 21.76 6.40
CA THR A 310 -12.62 22.65 6.29
C THR A 310 -12.89 23.44 7.56
N ARG A 311 -12.18 23.16 8.65
CA ARG A 311 -12.30 23.92 9.90
C ARG A 311 -11.64 25.28 9.76
N LYS A 312 -12.26 26.29 10.37
CA LYS A 312 -11.75 27.66 10.34
C LYS A 312 -10.47 27.86 11.17
N ASP A 313 -10.27 27.02 12.19
CA ASP A 313 -9.14 27.05 13.11
C ASP A 313 -7.97 26.13 12.68
N CYS A 314 -8.06 25.51 11.52
CA CYS A 314 -7.02 24.64 10.98
C CYS A 314 -6.70 25.03 9.53
N ASP A 315 -5.62 25.80 9.34
CA ASP A 315 -5.11 26.13 8.02
C ASP A 315 -4.14 25.04 7.56
N ALA A 316 -4.71 23.93 7.06
CA ALA A 316 -3.94 22.81 6.52
C ALA A 316 -4.49 22.39 5.16
N SER A 317 -3.65 22.44 4.14
CA SER A 317 -3.96 21.93 2.80
C SER A 317 -2.72 21.48 2.05
N ILE A 318 -2.94 20.60 1.09
CA ILE A 318 -1.92 20.12 0.16
C ILE A 318 -2.52 20.05 -1.23
N SER A 319 -1.75 20.46 -2.22
CA SER A 319 -2.11 20.33 -3.63
C SER A 319 -0.94 19.82 -4.47
N TYR A 320 -1.29 18.99 -5.44
CA TYR A 320 -0.38 18.45 -6.42
C TYR A 320 -1.03 18.50 -7.81
N LYS A 321 -0.28 18.84 -8.83
CA LYS A 321 -0.81 18.95 -10.19
C LYS A 321 0.29 18.72 -11.22
N ASP A 322 0.00 17.89 -12.20
CA ASP A 322 0.69 17.82 -13.48
C ASP A 322 2.19 17.54 -13.36
N TYR A 323 2.55 16.52 -12.55
CA TYR A 323 3.96 16.17 -12.28
C TYR A 323 4.81 17.32 -11.70
N GLY A 324 4.18 18.43 -11.36
CA GLY A 324 4.83 19.61 -10.79
C GLY A 324 5.12 19.45 -9.30
N ALA A 325 5.46 20.57 -8.66
CA ALA A 325 5.70 20.61 -7.23
C ALA A 325 4.46 20.26 -6.41
N THR A 326 4.66 19.69 -5.24
CA THR A 326 3.63 19.58 -4.21
C THR A 326 3.65 20.85 -3.34
N VAL A 327 2.52 21.51 -3.22
CA VAL A 327 2.38 22.74 -2.42
C VAL A 327 1.59 22.42 -1.17
N ILE A 328 2.16 22.76 -0.02
CA ILE A 328 1.55 22.54 1.31
C ILE A 328 1.37 23.90 1.98
N HIS A 329 0.17 24.16 2.50
CA HIS A 329 -0.11 25.24 3.44
C HIS A 329 -0.38 24.62 4.80
N ASP A 330 0.30 25.11 5.82
CA ASP A 330 0.17 24.64 7.19
C ASP A 330 0.47 25.77 8.18
N ASN A 331 -0.52 26.16 8.96
CA ASN A 331 -0.43 27.25 9.94
C ASN A 331 0.15 28.56 9.34
N GLY A 332 -0.37 28.97 8.20
CA GLY A 332 0.06 30.20 7.49
C GLY A 332 1.41 30.09 6.77
N LYS A 333 2.11 28.94 6.86
CA LYS A 333 3.35 28.70 6.13
C LYS A 333 3.06 27.97 4.82
N LYS A 334 3.61 28.47 3.70
CA LYS A 334 3.62 27.77 2.42
C LYS A 334 4.96 27.05 2.24
N THR A 335 4.89 25.77 1.89
CA THR A 335 6.06 24.94 1.54
C THR A 335 5.84 24.36 0.15
N GLU A 336 6.86 24.41 -0.69
CA GLU A 336 6.84 23.83 -2.03
C GLU A 336 7.89 22.73 -2.11
N LEU A 337 7.47 21.50 -2.41
CA LEU A 337 8.32 20.33 -2.51
C LEU A 337 8.49 19.95 -3.98
N LYS A 338 9.72 19.81 -4.41
CA LYS A 338 10.13 19.23 -5.70
C LYS A 338 10.78 17.89 -5.47
N ASP A 339 10.94 17.11 -6.54
CA ASP A 339 11.63 15.82 -6.42
C ASP A 339 13.08 16.04 -6.02
N GLU A 340 13.44 15.43 -4.90
CA GLU A 340 14.83 15.27 -4.50
C GLU A 340 15.30 13.93 -5.08
N VAL A 341 16.23 14.01 -6.01
CA VAL A 341 16.93 12.84 -6.54
C VAL A 341 18.10 12.56 -5.60
N PRO A 342 18.24 11.36 -5.02
CA PRO A 342 19.43 11.04 -4.25
C PRO A 342 20.66 11.22 -5.14
N GLU A 343 21.57 12.10 -4.76
CA GLU A 343 22.89 12.13 -5.35
C GLU A 343 23.59 10.83 -4.94
N LEU A 344 23.63 9.89 -5.87
CA LEU A 344 24.48 8.71 -5.73
C LEU A 344 25.91 9.19 -6.06
N GLU A 345 26.71 9.47 -5.05
CA GLU A 345 28.18 9.48 -5.22
C GLU A 345 28.58 8.05 -5.62
N ILE A 346 28.93 7.89 -6.90
CA ILE A 346 29.46 6.65 -7.47
C ILE A 346 30.98 6.63 -7.26
#